data_a958ae1ad6cc86247b67d564d0d5909d
#
_entry.id   a958ae1ad6cc86247b67d564d0d5909d
#
_cell.length_a   1.000
_cell.length_b   1.000
_cell.length_c   1.000
_cell.angle_alpha   90.00
_cell.angle_beta   90.00
_cell.angle_gamma   90.00
#
_symmetry.space_group_name_H-M   'P 1'
#
loop_
_entity.id
_entity.type
_entity.pdbx_description
1 polymer ?
#
loop_
_entity_poly.entity_id
_entity_poly.type
_entity_poly.pdbx_seq_one_letter_code
_entity_poly.pdbx_strand_id
1 'polypeptide(L)'
;MERLINIDNGGTLTDIVVGSGADFTFTKTLTTPVDLSQCLFDGMTKASTQLFGEANLAKLLHSTRHIRYSSTQGTNALVERKGPLVGLITDNPRLVEELRESEESASLFDDLVGERVAVVAEEGTEDDLRTNLVAEINRLTTAGAERLIVAAATLEREQLYKRAMLKNFPRHLLGSVPILFSWEFATDTSRPRQIWSGIINSFLHPTVERFLYSAEHRLRAHKVKNPLLIYRNDGASSRVAKSVALKTYSSGPRGGLEGTRALAEAYGLQNVLMIDVGGTTTDVGAVHNSAIATDRRGSVKGVAISYEMSNVRSTGVGGSSIIAVKDGEITVGPESVGAAPGPACFGFGGTQATITDVNLLLGVLDPQTYLNGEMALDAERSKAVITKTIAEPLGIGLNEALIAMEETYSARMAGAFADLVDDAETTTVAAFGGGGPMSACSAARIAGVRHVLVPRLAAVFSAFGISFSDIAQTYETNITGKSTEQVDEAKQAMEANASRDMFQEGHDLSDCQLEWNVITEDKEEILSLKATFALPHPTIEGGSPDRKSDAVPAGTRDVRSSATQVDTLAVYQLEDQEPGATAQGPAIVEGPFFTARVPRGWTLDISAAGDLQLTDAK
;
A
#
# COMPACT_ATOMS: atom_id res chain seq x y z
N MET A 1 6.00 8.09 28.64
CA MET A 1 4.94 7.88 27.63
C MET A 1 5.36 6.73 26.76
N GLU A 2 4.43 5.82 26.50
CA GLU A 2 4.67 4.70 25.57
C GLU A 2 4.51 5.23 24.13
N ARG A 3 5.43 4.87 23.24
CA ARG A 3 5.45 5.28 21.84
C ARG A 3 4.91 4.19 20.93
N LEU A 4 4.37 4.61 19.81
CA LEU A 4 3.99 3.75 18.69
C LEU A 4 4.87 4.09 17.50
N ILE A 5 5.45 3.09 16.86
CA ILE A 5 6.21 3.25 15.62
C ILE A 5 5.42 2.61 14.49
N ASN A 6 5.17 3.37 13.45
CA ASN A 6 4.49 2.90 12.25
C ASN A 6 5.40 3.14 11.05
N ILE A 7 5.54 2.13 10.22
CA ILE A 7 6.52 2.12 9.13
C ILE A 7 5.83 1.66 7.87
N ASP A 8 5.93 2.48 6.83
CA ASP A 8 5.53 2.10 5.48
C ASP A 8 6.77 1.99 4.59
N ASN A 9 7.06 0.79 4.16
CA ASN A 9 8.20 0.52 3.31
C ASN A 9 7.78 0.56 1.84
N GLY A 10 7.99 1.70 1.22
CA GLY A 10 7.81 1.89 -0.22
C GLY A 10 8.99 1.36 -1.05
N GLY A 11 8.83 1.35 -2.37
CA GLY A 11 9.87 0.89 -3.29
C GLY A 11 11.13 1.77 -3.32
N THR A 12 11.00 3.06 -3.06
CA THR A 12 12.09 4.07 -3.11
C THR A 12 12.47 4.58 -1.73
N LEU A 13 11.47 4.93 -0.93
CA LEU A 13 11.63 5.52 0.40
C LEU A 13 10.86 4.67 1.42
N THR A 14 11.40 4.62 2.63
CA THR A 14 10.76 4.02 3.81
C THR A 14 10.37 5.15 4.74
N ASP A 15 9.09 5.22 5.06
CA ASP A 15 8.47 6.25 5.88
C ASP A 15 8.32 5.76 7.31
N ILE A 16 8.75 6.55 8.28
CA ILE A 16 8.68 6.22 9.70
C ILE A 16 7.92 7.32 10.43
N VAL A 17 6.89 6.94 11.16
CA VAL A 17 6.11 7.81 12.05
C VAL A 17 6.20 7.28 13.48
N VAL A 18 6.64 8.12 14.40
CA VAL A 18 6.70 7.82 15.84
C VAL A 18 5.68 8.70 16.55
N GLY A 19 4.60 8.10 17.04
CA GLY A 19 3.53 8.78 17.75
C GLY A 19 3.62 8.62 19.27
N SER A 20 3.26 9.67 20.01
CA SER A 20 3.08 9.65 21.47
C SER A 20 1.90 10.58 21.84
N GLY A 21 0.68 10.02 21.87
CA GLY A 21 -0.54 10.81 21.99
C GLY A 21 -0.82 11.62 20.73
N ALA A 22 -0.91 12.94 20.86
CA ALA A 22 -1.09 13.87 19.73
C ALA A 22 0.23 14.29 19.06
N ASP A 23 1.37 13.99 19.68
CA ASP A 23 2.67 14.37 19.16
C ASP A 23 3.22 13.32 18.19
N PHE A 24 3.71 13.78 17.04
CA PHE A 24 4.30 12.94 16.01
C PHE A 24 5.68 13.44 15.61
N THR A 25 6.62 12.52 15.57
CA THR A 25 7.91 12.70 14.91
C THR A 25 7.97 11.77 13.72
N PHE A 26 8.42 12.25 12.58
CA PHE A 26 8.47 11.46 11.36
C PHE A 26 9.74 11.71 10.56
N THR A 27 10.13 10.73 9.79
CA THR A 27 11.30 10.81 8.93
C THR A 27 11.18 9.86 7.75
N LYS A 28 12.02 10.08 6.75
CA LYS A 28 12.16 9.21 5.58
C LYS A 28 13.60 8.71 5.49
N THR A 29 13.76 7.52 4.94
CA THR A 29 15.06 6.97 4.58
C THR A 29 14.98 6.24 3.24
N LEU A 30 16.11 6.11 2.55
CA LEU A 30 16.15 5.33 1.31
C LEU A 30 15.87 3.86 1.62
N THR A 31 14.99 3.26 0.83
CA THR A 31 14.75 1.81 0.91
C THR A 31 15.97 1.04 0.48
N THR A 32 16.31 -0.01 1.22
CA THR A 32 17.43 -0.93 0.94
C THR A 32 16.87 -2.26 0.42
N PRO A 33 16.64 -2.44 -0.90
CA PRO A 33 15.89 -3.58 -1.45
C PRO A 33 16.52 -4.95 -1.17
N VAL A 34 17.84 -5.00 -0.98
CA VAL A 34 18.57 -6.25 -0.68
C VAL A 34 18.32 -6.71 0.77
N ASP A 35 18.24 -5.75 1.71
CA ASP A 35 17.95 -6.01 3.12
C ASP A 35 17.10 -4.88 3.71
N LEU A 36 15.78 -5.05 3.69
CA LEU A 36 14.83 -4.07 4.23
C LEU A 36 14.98 -3.86 5.74
N SER A 37 15.60 -4.79 6.45
CA SER A 37 15.86 -4.57 7.87
C SER A 37 16.87 -3.43 8.10
N GLN A 38 17.72 -3.14 7.12
CA GLN A 38 18.67 -2.03 7.22
C GLN A 38 17.92 -0.70 7.22
N CYS A 39 17.12 -0.38 6.19
CA CYS A 39 16.38 0.88 6.14
C CYS A 39 15.39 1.03 7.30
N LEU A 40 14.82 -0.07 7.80
CA LEU A 40 14.01 -0.10 9.01
C LEU A 40 14.77 0.48 10.22
N PHE A 41 15.98 -0.02 10.48
CA PHE A 41 16.79 0.39 11.62
C PHE A 41 17.46 1.75 11.43
N ASP A 42 17.87 2.08 10.21
CA ASP A 42 18.42 3.40 9.86
C ASP A 42 17.36 4.49 10.06
N GLY A 43 16.14 4.26 9.61
CA GLY A 43 15.02 5.18 9.78
C GLY A 43 14.61 5.36 11.25
N MET A 44 14.54 4.28 12.04
CA MET A 44 14.29 4.38 13.48
C MET A 44 15.44 5.11 14.21
N THR A 45 16.68 4.94 13.78
CA THR A 45 17.84 5.65 14.34
C THR A 45 17.72 7.14 14.02
N LYS A 46 17.38 7.51 12.79
CA LYS A 46 17.12 8.90 12.38
C LYS A 46 15.98 9.53 13.18
N ALA A 47 14.87 8.82 13.36
CA ALA A 47 13.75 9.26 14.21
C ALA A 47 14.20 9.45 15.68
N SER A 48 15.06 8.58 16.22
CA SER A 48 15.58 8.73 17.57
C SER A 48 16.42 9.99 17.73
N THR A 49 17.18 10.36 16.71
CA THR A 49 17.97 11.61 16.71
C THR A 49 17.07 12.84 16.77
N GLN A 50 15.98 12.86 16.00
CA GLN A 50 15.01 13.95 16.05
C GLN A 50 14.32 14.05 17.42
N LEU A 51 13.97 12.91 18.02
CA LEU A 51 13.28 12.87 19.31
C LEU A 51 14.15 13.22 20.51
N PHE A 52 15.43 12.87 20.49
CA PHE A 52 16.32 12.97 21.67
C PHE A 52 17.48 13.94 21.48
N GLY A 53 17.66 14.51 20.28
CA GLY A 53 18.81 15.33 19.94
C GLY A 53 20.11 14.54 19.68
N GLU A 54 20.06 13.22 19.86
CA GLU A 54 21.18 12.29 19.63
C GLU A 54 20.67 10.94 19.11
N ALA A 55 21.49 10.21 18.37
CA ALA A 55 21.17 8.87 17.91
C ALA A 55 21.11 7.88 19.09
N ASN A 56 19.91 7.52 19.52
CA ASN A 56 19.67 6.60 20.64
C ASN A 56 18.54 5.62 20.36
N LEU A 57 18.79 4.71 19.42
CA LEU A 57 17.85 3.69 19.02
C LEU A 57 17.37 2.83 20.19
N ALA A 58 18.26 2.47 21.12
CA ALA A 58 17.90 1.65 22.28
C ALA A 58 16.85 2.34 23.15
N LYS A 59 17.00 3.66 23.41
CA LYS A 59 16.04 4.45 24.17
C LYS A 59 14.69 4.54 23.45
N LEU A 60 14.68 4.70 22.11
CA LEU A 60 13.47 4.68 21.31
C LEU A 60 12.76 3.35 21.45
N LEU A 61 13.45 2.25 21.15
CA LEU A 61 12.88 0.90 21.18
C LEU A 61 12.35 0.49 22.57
N HIS A 62 13.07 0.83 23.66
CA HIS A 62 12.63 0.53 25.03
C HIS A 62 11.41 1.36 25.47
N SER A 63 11.16 2.51 24.84
CA SER A 63 9.98 3.33 25.09
C SER A 63 8.82 3.04 24.13
N THR A 64 8.98 2.06 23.22
CA THR A 64 8.01 1.72 22.20
C THR A 64 7.13 0.57 22.65
N ARG A 65 5.81 0.73 22.55
CA ARG A 65 4.81 -0.29 22.87
C ARG A 65 4.57 -1.23 21.69
N HIS A 66 4.40 -0.67 20.49
CA HIS A 66 4.17 -1.45 19.27
C HIS A 66 4.96 -0.86 18.11
N ILE A 67 5.46 -1.74 17.24
CA ILE A 67 6.05 -1.43 15.95
C ILE A 67 5.16 -2.09 14.90
N ARG A 68 4.52 -1.30 14.03
CA ARG A 68 3.72 -1.77 12.91
C ARG A 68 4.48 -1.52 11.61
N TYR A 69 4.43 -2.48 10.72
CA TYR A 69 5.19 -2.45 9.47
C TYR A 69 4.31 -2.86 8.29
N SER A 70 4.25 -2.00 7.29
CA SER A 70 3.70 -2.27 5.96
C SER A 70 4.84 -2.42 4.96
N SER A 71 4.65 -3.22 3.93
CA SER A 71 5.65 -3.46 2.89
C SER A 71 5.05 -3.61 1.51
N THR A 72 5.61 -2.91 0.54
CA THR A 72 5.32 -3.08 -0.88
C THR A 72 6.12 -4.22 -1.52
N GLN A 73 6.93 -4.96 -0.76
CA GLN A 73 7.82 -5.99 -1.29
C GLN A 73 7.08 -7.12 -2.01
N GLY A 74 5.93 -7.56 -1.44
CA GLY A 74 5.08 -8.55 -2.08
C GLY A 74 4.49 -8.04 -3.41
N THR A 75 4.05 -6.80 -3.44
CA THR A 75 3.55 -6.16 -4.65
C THR A 75 4.64 -6.10 -5.72
N ASN A 76 5.84 -5.65 -5.36
CA ASN A 76 6.97 -5.56 -6.28
C ASN A 76 7.41 -6.94 -6.80
N ALA A 77 7.47 -7.97 -5.94
CA ALA A 77 7.82 -9.32 -6.32
C ALA A 77 6.88 -9.87 -7.41
N LEU A 78 5.57 -9.63 -7.30
CA LEU A 78 4.58 -10.02 -8.30
C LEU A 78 4.69 -9.19 -9.59
N VAL A 79 4.98 -7.90 -9.50
CA VAL A 79 5.17 -7.03 -10.68
C VAL A 79 6.41 -7.45 -11.46
N GLU A 80 7.51 -7.70 -10.76
CA GLU A 80 8.79 -8.06 -11.34
C GLU A 80 8.92 -9.56 -11.67
N ARG A 81 7.90 -10.37 -11.29
CA ARG A 81 7.90 -11.84 -11.46
C ARG A 81 9.11 -12.51 -10.78
N LYS A 82 9.57 -11.93 -9.67
CA LYS A 82 10.71 -12.43 -8.89
C LYS A 82 10.24 -13.15 -7.62
N GLY A 83 10.27 -14.46 -7.65
CA GLY A 83 9.88 -15.32 -6.54
C GLY A 83 10.14 -16.80 -6.84
N PRO A 84 9.79 -17.69 -5.88
CA PRO A 84 9.95 -19.12 -6.06
C PRO A 84 8.99 -19.64 -7.14
N LEU A 85 9.44 -20.66 -7.85
CA LEU A 85 8.57 -21.40 -8.76
C LEU A 85 7.65 -22.31 -7.95
N VAL A 86 6.35 -22.28 -8.26
CA VAL A 86 5.32 -23.04 -7.56
C VAL A 86 4.96 -24.29 -8.36
N GLY A 87 4.78 -25.43 -7.71
CA GLY A 87 4.19 -26.64 -8.29
C GLY A 87 2.78 -26.86 -7.79
N LEU A 88 1.87 -27.31 -8.65
CA LEU A 88 0.49 -27.63 -8.34
C LEU A 88 0.25 -29.14 -8.43
N ILE A 89 -0.31 -29.73 -7.37
CA ILE A 89 -0.77 -31.14 -7.33
C ILE A 89 -2.30 -31.12 -7.20
N THR A 90 -2.98 -31.76 -8.15
CA THR A 90 -4.44 -31.86 -8.18
C THR A 90 -4.89 -33.25 -8.61
N ASP A 91 -6.11 -33.64 -8.30
CA ASP A 91 -6.80 -34.83 -8.84
C ASP A 91 -7.82 -34.49 -9.94
N ASN A 92 -7.99 -33.18 -10.20
CA ASN A 92 -8.93 -32.69 -11.20
C ASN A 92 -8.24 -31.84 -12.28
N PRO A 93 -8.03 -32.37 -13.49
CA PRO A 93 -7.39 -31.62 -14.57
C PRO A 93 -8.19 -30.38 -15.01
N ARG A 94 -9.53 -30.38 -14.85
CA ARG A 94 -10.38 -29.21 -15.19
C ARG A 94 -10.06 -27.99 -14.34
N LEU A 95 -9.61 -28.17 -13.10
CA LEU A 95 -9.18 -27.06 -12.25
C LEU A 95 -8.01 -26.26 -12.88
N VAL A 96 -7.15 -26.92 -13.64
CA VAL A 96 -6.04 -26.26 -14.33
C VAL A 96 -6.55 -25.38 -15.47
N GLU A 97 -7.59 -25.83 -16.18
CA GLU A 97 -8.25 -25.06 -17.24
C GLU A 97 -8.97 -23.85 -16.64
N GLU A 98 -9.70 -24.03 -15.54
CA GLU A 98 -10.40 -22.96 -14.83
C GLU A 98 -9.43 -21.89 -14.28
N LEU A 99 -8.23 -22.29 -13.81
CA LEU A 99 -7.19 -21.37 -13.36
C LEU A 99 -6.59 -20.53 -14.50
N ARG A 100 -6.83 -20.89 -15.76
CA ARG A 100 -6.34 -20.22 -16.97
C ARG A 100 -7.46 -19.62 -17.81
N GLU A 101 -8.63 -19.37 -17.22
CA GLU A 101 -9.85 -18.99 -17.96
C GLU A 101 -9.70 -17.62 -18.68
N SER A 102 -9.00 -16.65 -18.10
CA SER A 102 -8.75 -15.35 -18.72
C SER A 102 -7.30 -15.23 -19.22
N GLU A 103 -7.04 -14.25 -20.09
CA GLU A 103 -5.69 -13.96 -20.59
C GLU A 103 -4.74 -13.58 -19.44
N GLU A 104 -5.23 -12.76 -18.50
CA GLU A 104 -4.46 -12.34 -17.33
C GLU A 104 -4.14 -13.52 -16.42
N SER A 105 -5.12 -14.38 -16.12
CA SER A 105 -4.94 -15.56 -15.27
C SER A 105 -4.03 -16.59 -15.94
N ALA A 106 -4.15 -16.82 -17.26
CA ALA A 106 -3.28 -17.72 -18.00
C ALA A 106 -1.82 -17.22 -17.98
N SER A 107 -1.60 -15.93 -18.25
CA SER A 107 -0.26 -15.32 -18.19
C SER A 107 0.35 -15.44 -16.79
N LEU A 108 -0.41 -15.13 -15.74
CA LEU A 108 0.07 -15.24 -14.37
C LEU A 108 0.37 -16.69 -13.97
N PHE A 109 -0.48 -17.65 -14.42
CA PHE A 109 -0.27 -19.07 -14.17
C PHE A 109 1.03 -19.56 -14.82
N ASP A 110 1.28 -19.17 -16.06
CA ASP A 110 2.48 -19.56 -16.79
C ASP A 110 3.76 -19.04 -16.12
N ASP A 111 3.72 -17.84 -15.57
CA ASP A 111 4.86 -17.26 -14.84
C ASP A 111 5.10 -17.96 -13.47
N LEU A 112 4.06 -18.24 -12.71
CA LEU A 112 4.20 -18.74 -11.34
C LEU A 112 4.29 -20.28 -11.28
N VAL A 113 3.48 -20.97 -12.09
CA VAL A 113 3.35 -22.45 -12.10
C VAL A 113 3.88 -23.06 -13.39
N GLY A 114 3.45 -22.54 -14.56
CA GLY A 114 3.82 -23.07 -15.87
C GLY A 114 3.44 -24.56 -16.05
N GLU A 115 4.41 -25.37 -16.45
CA GLU A 115 4.25 -26.83 -16.65
C GLU A 115 4.42 -27.65 -15.36
N ARG A 116 4.66 -27.01 -14.21
CA ARG A 116 4.86 -27.70 -12.92
C ARG A 116 3.53 -28.12 -12.29
N VAL A 117 2.75 -28.86 -13.05
CA VAL A 117 1.46 -29.42 -12.65
C VAL A 117 1.56 -30.95 -12.58
N ALA A 118 1.00 -31.54 -11.53
CA ALA A 118 0.82 -32.98 -11.37
C ALA A 118 -0.67 -33.30 -11.19
N VAL A 119 -1.18 -34.17 -12.05
CA VAL A 119 -2.53 -34.71 -11.92
C VAL A 119 -2.43 -36.14 -11.37
N VAL A 120 -2.90 -36.33 -10.14
CA VAL A 120 -2.83 -37.62 -9.43
C VAL A 120 -4.14 -38.37 -9.69
N ALA A 121 -4.03 -39.58 -10.24
CA ALA A 121 -5.20 -40.39 -10.53
C ALA A 121 -6.05 -40.68 -9.27
N GLU A 122 -7.36 -40.69 -9.46
CA GLU A 122 -8.31 -41.00 -8.39
C GLU A 122 -8.35 -42.49 -8.00
N GLU A 123 -7.94 -43.36 -8.90
CA GLU A 123 -8.04 -44.82 -8.75
C GLU A 123 -6.79 -45.42 -8.08
N GLY A 124 -6.96 -46.41 -7.23
CA GLY A 124 -5.91 -47.18 -6.59
C GLY A 124 -6.05 -47.30 -5.07
N THR A 125 -5.14 -48.06 -4.47
CA THR A 125 -5.05 -48.19 -3.00
C THR A 125 -4.41 -46.97 -2.35
N GLU A 126 -4.52 -46.84 -1.03
CA GLU A 126 -3.79 -45.77 -0.28
C GLU A 126 -2.27 -45.87 -0.50
N ASP A 127 -1.73 -47.05 -0.69
CA ASP A 127 -0.30 -47.26 -0.99
C ASP A 127 0.07 -46.82 -2.40
N ASP A 128 -0.81 -47.04 -3.40
CA ASP A 128 -0.60 -46.52 -4.76
C ASP A 128 -0.64 -45.02 -4.78
N LEU A 129 -1.65 -44.40 -4.13
CA LEU A 129 -1.74 -42.94 -3.98
C LEU A 129 -0.47 -42.37 -3.33
N ARG A 130 0.01 -43.00 -2.27
CA ARG A 130 1.22 -42.60 -1.57
C ARG A 130 2.44 -42.61 -2.50
N THR A 131 2.63 -43.71 -3.24
CA THR A 131 3.75 -43.89 -4.17
C THR A 131 3.70 -42.83 -5.29
N ASN A 132 2.51 -42.59 -5.84
CA ASN A 132 2.30 -41.60 -6.89
C ASN A 132 2.58 -40.17 -6.39
N LEU A 133 2.10 -39.81 -5.20
CA LEU A 133 2.36 -38.49 -4.61
C LEU A 133 3.86 -38.26 -4.41
N VAL A 134 4.61 -39.24 -3.92
CA VAL A 134 6.06 -39.12 -3.75
C VAL A 134 6.76 -38.95 -5.10
N ALA A 135 6.36 -39.73 -6.10
CA ALA A 135 6.94 -39.61 -7.46
C ALA A 135 6.67 -38.22 -8.05
N GLU A 136 5.44 -37.71 -7.94
CA GLU A 136 5.05 -36.41 -8.47
C GLU A 136 5.72 -35.24 -7.72
N ILE A 137 5.84 -35.31 -6.39
CA ILE A 137 6.61 -34.32 -5.62
C ILE A 137 8.06 -34.27 -6.10
N ASN A 138 8.70 -35.42 -6.27
CA ASN A 138 10.07 -35.50 -6.76
C ASN A 138 10.21 -34.97 -8.20
N ARG A 139 9.23 -35.26 -9.07
CA ARG A 139 9.20 -34.75 -10.45
C ARG A 139 9.07 -33.23 -10.46
N LEU A 140 8.14 -32.67 -9.70
CA LEU A 140 7.91 -31.22 -9.64
C LEU A 140 9.11 -30.49 -9.05
N THR A 141 9.73 -31.01 -7.99
CA THR A 141 10.92 -30.41 -7.39
C THR A 141 12.14 -30.50 -8.32
N THR A 142 12.29 -31.60 -9.06
CA THR A 142 13.32 -31.73 -10.09
C THR A 142 13.08 -30.75 -11.25
N ALA A 143 11.82 -30.44 -11.57
CA ALA A 143 11.43 -29.40 -12.54
C ALA A 143 11.57 -27.96 -11.98
N GLY A 144 12.12 -27.79 -10.78
CA GLY A 144 12.43 -26.50 -10.19
C GLY A 144 11.36 -25.94 -9.26
N ALA A 145 10.32 -26.71 -8.91
CA ALA A 145 9.35 -26.24 -7.92
C ALA A 145 10.01 -26.14 -6.53
N GLU A 146 10.01 -24.94 -5.99
CA GLU A 146 10.53 -24.64 -4.66
C GLU A 146 9.43 -24.68 -3.58
N ARG A 147 8.17 -24.59 -4.02
CA ARG A 147 6.97 -24.66 -3.16
C ARG A 147 5.87 -25.42 -3.87
N LEU A 148 5.05 -26.13 -3.12
CA LEU A 148 3.96 -26.94 -3.65
C LEU A 148 2.61 -26.53 -3.10
N ILE A 149 1.59 -26.53 -3.96
CA ILE A 149 0.19 -26.41 -3.59
C ILE A 149 -0.46 -27.75 -3.87
N VAL A 150 -1.21 -28.25 -2.90
CA VAL A 150 -2.12 -29.39 -3.05
C VAL A 150 -3.53 -28.86 -3.14
N ALA A 151 -4.24 -29.19 -4.21
CA ALA A 151 -5.57 -28.71 -4.52
C ALA A 151 -6.45 -29.87 -5.01
N ALA A 152 -6.93 -30.69 -4.08
CA ALA A 152 -7.85 -31.77 -4.39
C ALA A 152 -9.29 -31.25 -4.65
N ALA A 153 -10.10 -32.03 -5.36
CA ALA A 153 -11.49 -31.70 -5.66
C ALA A 153 -12.34 -31.50 -4.40
N THR A 154 -12.08 -32.27 -3.34
CA THR A 154 -12.78 -32.18 -2.05
C THR A 154 -11.82 -32.08 -0.87
N LEU A 155 -12.34 -31.55 0.26
CA LEU A 155 -11.59 -31.47 1.52
C LEU A 155 -11.12 -32.85 2.01
N GLU A 156 -12.00 -33.86 1.95
CA GLU A 156 -11.69 -35.24 2.38
C GLU A 156 -10.52 -35.80 1.59
N ARG A 157 -10.51 -35.54 0.31
CA ARG A 157 -9.45 -35.97 -0.62
C ARG A 157 -8.13 -35.30 -0.29
N GLU A 158 -8.14 -33.99 -0.06
CA GLU A 158 -6.94 -33.24 0.32
C GLU A 158 -6.39 -33.70 1.66
N GLN A 159 -7.27 -34.02 2.63
CA GLN A 159 -6.87 -34.61 3.90
C GLN A 159 -6.25 -36.00 3.75
N LEU A 160 -6.76 -36.81 2.79
CA LEU A 160 -6.14 -38.09 2.46
C LEU A 160 -4.73 -37.91 1.91
N TYR A 161 -4.53 -36.96 0.99
CA TYR A 161 -3.21 -36.61 0.46
C TYR A 161 -2.27 -36.15 1.58
N LYS A 162 -2.75 -35.30 2.46
CA LYS A 162 -1.99 -34.83 3.61
C LYS A 162 -1.54 -35.98 4.52
N ARG A 163 -2.43 -36.92 4.83
CA ARG A 163 -2.08 -38.12 5.63
C ARG A 163 -1.04 -38.98 4.93
N ALA A 164 -1.21 -39.21 3.63
CA ALA A 164 -0.28 -40.01 2.85
C ALA A 164 1.12 -39.37 2.79
N MET A 165 1.20 -38.05 2.62
CA MET A 165 2.45 -37.30 2.64
C MET A 165 3.14 -37.33 4.02
N LEU A 166 2.38 -37.13 5.11
CA LEU A 166 2.95 -37.12 6.46
C LEU A 166 3.52 -38.47 6.91
N LYS A 167 2.98 -39.59 6.38
CA LYS A 167 3.53 -40.95 6.63
C LYS A 167 4.90 -41.14 5.99
N ASN A 168 5.15 -40.53 4.84
CA ASN A 168 6.34 -40.78 4.03
C ASN A 168 7.43 -39.73 4.16
N PHE A 169 7.03 -38.50 4.42
CA PHE A 169 7.95 -37.39 4.63
C PHE A 169 7.96 -37.05 6.10
N PRO A 170 8.93 -37.54 6.89
CA PRO A 170 9.13 -37.06 8.25
C PRO A 170 9.13 -35.54 8.30
N ARG A 171 8.60 -34.95 9.36
CA ARG A 171 8.44 -33.47 9.47
C ARG A 171 9.67 -32.65 9.09
N HIS A 172 10.87 -33.17 9.32
CA HIS A 172 12.13 -32.52 8.96
C HIS A 172 12.41 -32.52 7.45
N LEU A 173 11.85 -33.47 6.69
CA LEU A 173 11.98 -33.52 5.22
C LEU A 173 10.87 -32.69 4.53
N LEU A 174 9.69 -32.54 5.15
CA LEU A 174 8.66 -31.62 4.65
C LEU A 174 9.10 -30.16 4.70
N GLY A 175 10.06 -29.81 5.56
CA GLY A 175 10.65 -28.48 5.59
C GLY A 175 11.56 -28.13 4.41
N SER A 176 12.00 -29.13 3.62
CA SER A 176 12.86 -28.88 2.44
C SER A 176 12.09 -28.32 1.24
N VAL A 177 10.82 -28.72 1.08
CA VAL A 177 9.89 -28.15 0.09
C VAL A 177 8.55 -27.86 0.79
N PRO A 178 8.27 -26.62 1.14
CA PRO A 178 7.02 -26.26 1.82
C PRO A 178 5.80 -26.60 0.97
N ILE A 179 4.83 -27.29 1.59
CA ILE A 179 3.58 -27.71 0.96
C ILE A 179 2.42 -26.99 1.64
N LEU A 180 1.57 -26.36 0.84
CA LEU A 180 0.33 -25.71 1.28
C LEU A 180 -0.88 -26.51 0.78
N PHE A 181 -1.85 -26.69 1.64
CA PHE A 181 -3.11 -27.36 1.34
C PHE A 181 -4.21 -26.32 1.14
N SER A 182 -4.86 -26.33 -0.01
CA SER A 182 -5.74 -25.24 -0.44
C SER A 182 -6.98 -25.10 0.44
N TRP A 183 -7.58 -26.20 0.88
CA TRP A 183 -8.76 -26.20 1.76
C TRP A 183 -8.45 -25.72 3.19
N GLU A 184 -7.23 -25.92 3.66
CA GLU A 184 -6.80 -25.43 4.98
C GLU A 184 -6.39 -23.95 4.93
N PHE A 185 -6.00 -23.47 3.75
CA PHE A 185 -5.45 -22.13 3.60
C PHE A 185 -6.55 -21.06 3.58
N ALA A 186 -7.65 -21.29 2.87
CA ALA A 186 -8.74 -20.34 2.76
C ALA A 186 -10.10 -21.04 2.68
N THR A 187 -11.14 -20.45 3.28
CA THR A 187 -12.53 -20.84 3.11
C THR A 187 -13.14 -20.01 1.99
N ASP A 188 -13.65 -20.67 0.96
CA ASP A 188 -14.27 -20.03 -0.20
C ASP A 188 -15.28 -20.97 -0.87
N THR A 189 -16.29 -20.39 -1.52
CA THR A 189 -17.24 -21.10 -2.36
C THR A 189 -16.64 -21.43 -3.74
N SER A 190 -15.65 -20.65 -4.19
CA SER A 190 -14.96 -20.82 -5.48
C SER A 190 -13.61 -21.53 -5.30
N ARG A 191 -13.48 -22.71 -5.90
CA ARG A 191 -12.22 -23.46 -5.91
C ARG A 191 -11.09 -22.72 -6.64
N PRO A 192 -11.27 -22.11 -7.82
CA PRO A 192 -10.23 -21.33 -8.47
C PRO A 192 -9.68 -20.19 -7.57
N ARG A 193 -10.56 -19.40 -6.92
CA ARG A 193 -10.13 -18.33 -5.99
C ARG A 193 -9.28 -18.87 -4.84
N GLN A 194 -9.71 -20.01 -4.27
CA GLN A 194 -9.01 -20.65 -3.15
C GLN A 194 -7.60 -21.13 -3.56
N ILE A 195 -7.48 -21.75 -4.73
CA ILE A 195 -6.20 -22.23 -5.26
C ILE A 195 -5.30 -21.06 -5.63
N TRP A 196 -5.83 -20.03 -6.30
CA TRP A 196 -5.08 -18.83 -6.62
C TRP A 196 -4.53 -18.12 -5.38
N SER A 197 -5.33 -18.06 -4.33
CA SER A 197 -4.87 -17.50 -3.03
C SER A 197 -3.67 -18.29 -2.49
N GLY A 198 -3.70 -19.61 -2.59
CA GLY A 198 -2.58 -20.47 -2.20
C GLY A 198 -1.35 -20.28 -3.08
N ILE A 199 -1.51 -20.23 -4.41
CA ILE A 199 -0.40 -20.02 -5.37
C ILE A 199 0.29 -18.69 -5.09
N ILE A 200 -0.47 -17.59 -5.04
CA ILE A 200 0.08 -16.25 -4.82
C ILE A 200 0.73 -16.16 -3.43
N ASN A 201 0.09 -16.71 -2.39
CA ASN A 201 0.71 -16.74 -1.06
C ASN A 201 2.03 -17.50 -1.05
N SER A 202 2.09 -18.66 -1.69
CA SER A 202 3.33 -19.46 -1.76
C SER A 202 4.44 -18.77 -2.53
N PHE A 203 4.09 -18.01 -3.57
CA PHE A 203 5.04 -17.17 -4.29
C PHE A 203 5.60 -16.03 -3.44
N LEU A 204 4.76 -15.35 -2.67
CA LEU A 204 5.13 -14.18 -1.86
C LEU A 204 5.87 -14.55 -0.56
N HIS A 205 5.57 -15.72 0.00
CA HIS A 205 5.97 -16.10 1.34
C HIS A 205 7.49 -15.99 1.62
N PRO A 206 8.41 -16.46 0.76
CA PRO A 206 9.85 -16.41 1.06
C PRO A 206 10.40 -14.99 1.15
N THR A 207 9.85 -14.09 0.34
CA THR A 207 10.26 -12.68 0.32
C THR A 207 9.87 -11.99 1.63
N VAL A 208 8.62 -12.19 2.05
CA VAL A 208 8.10 -11.64 3.31
C VAL A 208 8.81 -12.29 4.50
N GLU A 209 8.95 -13.63 4.52
CA GLU A 209 9.58 -14.40 5.59
C GLU A 209 11.03 -13.96 5.85
N ARG A 210 11.84 -13.81 4.80
CA ARG A 210 13.26 -13.42 4.92
C ARG A 210 13.41 -12.08 5.61
N PHE A 211 12.62 -11.09 5.21
CA PHE A 211 12.62 -9.79 5.86
C PHE A 211 12.23 -9.88 7.34
N LEU A 212 11.13 -10.59 7.62
CA LEU A 212 10.58 -10.68 8.97
C LEU A 212 11.56 -11.34 9.95
N TYR A 213 12.23 -12.41 9.53
CA TYR A 213 13.27 -13.05 10.36
C TYR A 213 14.45 -12.09 10.61
N SER A 214 14.89 -11.35 9.61
CA SER A 214 15.98 -10.38 9.77
C SER A 214 15.58 -9.26 10.74
N ALA A 215 14.40 -8.67 10.57
CA ALA A 215 13.89 -7.60 11.42
C ALA A 215 13.69 -8.07 12.88
N GLU A 216 13.05 -9.23 13.11
CA GLU A 216 12.87 -9.77 14.45
C GLU A 216 14.20 -10.13 15.14
N HIS A 217 15.14 -10.72 14.39
CA HIS A 217 16.46 -11.04 14.94
C HIS A 217 17.17 -9.78 15.46
N ARG A 218 17.15 -8.69 14.68
CA ARG A 218 17.74 -7.41 15.07
C ARG A 218 17.00 -6.78 16.25
N LEU A 219 15.66 -6.79 16.28
CA LEU A 219 14.87 -6.29 17.41
C LEU A 219 15.17 -7.06 18.70
N ARG A 220 15.31 -8.38 18.63
CA ARG A 220 15.71 -9.22 19.80
C ARG A 220 17.11 -8.89 20.28
N ALA A 221 18.06 -8.57 19.40
CA ALA A 221 19.40 -8.13 19.78
C ALA A 221 19.36 -6.83 20.60
N HIS A 222 18.37 -5.95 20.34
CA HIS A 222 18.09 -4.76 21.14
C HIS A 222 17.21 -5.01 22.37
N LYS A 223 16.92 -6.28 22.70
CA LYS A 223 16.09 -6.72 23.85
C LYS A 223 14.66 -6.13 23.83
N VAL A 224 14.12 -5.89 22.63
CA VAL A 224 12.73 -5.48 22.46
C VAL A 224 11.83 -6.64 22.86
N LYS A 225 10.88 -6.38 23.76
CA LYS A 225 9.95 -7.41 24.28
C LYS A 225 8.71 -7.55 23.40
N ASN A 226 8.26 -6.45 22.83
CA ASN A 226 7.06 -6.41 22.01
C ASN A 226 7.36 -6.90 20.59
N PRO A 227 6.48 -7.69 19.99
CA PRO A 227 6.70 -8.21 18.64
C PRO A 227 6.55 -7.12 17.60
N LEU A 228 7.19 -7.35 16.44
CA LEU A 228 6.87 -6.64 15.21
C LEU A 228 5.48 -7.08 14.73
N LEU A 229 4.61 -6.11 14.45
CA LEU A 229 3.30 -6.34 13.87
C LEU A 229 3.35 -6.04 12.36
N ILE A 230 2.79 -6.93 11.58
CA ILE A 230 2.66 -6.76 10.14
C ILE A 230 1.28 -6.22 9.83
N TYR A 231 1.25 -5.06 9.20
CA TYR A 231 0.04 -4.45 8.71
C TYR A 231 -0.42 -5.10 7.40
N ARG A 232 -1.72 -5.32 7.27
CA ARG A 232 -2.32 -6.13 6.21
C ARG A 232 -3.30 -5.31 5.36
N ASN A 233 -3.58 -5.82 4.17
CA ASN A 233 -4.52 -5.20 3.22
C ASN A 233 -6.00 -5.24 3.67
N ASP A 234 -6.34 -6.00 4.71
CA ASP A 234 -7.65 -5.97 5.39
C ASP A 234 -7.73 -4.90 6.50
N GLY A 235 -6.70 -4.05 6.66
CA GLY A 235 -6.66 -2.98 7.66
C GLY A 235 -6.26 -3.42 9.05
N ALA A 236 -6.04 -4.70 9.30
CA ALA A 236 -5.61 -5.21 10.58
C ALA A 236 -4.09 -5.43 10.65
N SER A 237 -3.58 -5.54 11.85
CA SER A 237 -2.21 -5.94 12.14
C SER A 237 -2.17 -7.32 12.80
N SER A 238 -1.08 -8.05 12.58
CA SER A 238 -0.83 -9.33 13.25
C SER A 238 0.66 -9.57 13.46
N ARG A 239 1.02 -10.45 14.43
CA ARG A 239 2.41 -10.86 14.58
C ARG A 239 2.91 -11.59 13.35
N VAL A 240 4.21 -11.52 13.12
CA VAL A 240 4.92 -12.17 12.01
C VAL A 240 4.50 -13.63 11.82
N ALA A 241 4.47 -14.42 12.90
CA ALA A 241 4.16 -15.86 12.86
C ALA A 241 2.72 -16.18 12.40
N LYS A 242 1.84 -15.18 12.40
CA LYS A 242 0.42 -15.28 11.97
C LYS A 242 0.12 -14.53 10.68
N SER A 243 1.12 -13.89 10.10
CA SER A 243 0.95 -13.15 8.86
C SER A 243 0.86 -14.08 7.67
N VAL A 244 -0.22 -13.93 6.91
CA VAL A 244 -0.38 -14.53 5.58
C VAL A 244 0.28 -13.60 4.58
N ALA A 245 1.26 -14.08 3.82
CA ALA A 245 2.04 -13.23 2.90
C ALA A 245 1.16 -12.51 1.88
N LEU A 246 0.12 -13.18 1.37
CA LEU A 246 -0.87 -12.58 0.46
C LEU A 246 -1.55 -11.34 1.07
N LYS A 247 -1.80 -11.35 2.38
CA LYS A 247 -2.42 -10.20 3.08
C LYS A 247 -1.50 -8.98 3.22
N THR A 248 -0.22 -9.10 2.89
CA THR A 248 0.70 -7.95 2.84
C THR A 248 0.67 -7.22 1.49
N TYR A 249 0.10 -7.85 0.46
CA TYR A 249 -0.04 -7.24 -0.85
C TYR A 249 -0.92 -5.97 -0.77
N SER A 250 -0.44 -4.86 -1.34
CA SER A 250 -1.16 -3.56 -1.32
C SER A 250 -1.48 -3.01 0.08
N SER A 251 -0.67 -3.34 1.10
CA SER A 251 -0.88 -2.86 2.47
C SER A 251 -0.56 -1.37 2.64
N GLY A 252 0.41 -0.80 1.92
CA GLY A 252 0.73 0.64 1.94
C GLY A 252 -0.47 1.51 1.58
N PRO A 253 -1.08 1.34 0.39
CA PRO A 253 -2.30 2.06 0.00
C PRO A 253 -3.45 1.89 0.99
N ARG A 254 -3.61 0.72 1.61
CA ARG A 254 -4.58 0.52 2.69
C ARG A 254 -4.29 1.42 3.90
N GLY A 255 -3.01 1.63 4.26
CA GLY A 255 -2.62 2.60 5.29
C GLY A 255 -3.08 4.01 4.95
N GLY A 256 -2.90 4.44 3.70
CA GLY A 256 -3.42 5.72 3.20
C GLY A 256 -4.94 5.84 3.34
N LEU A 257 -5.69 4.77 3.04
CA LEU A 257 -7.15 4.73 3.22
C LEU A 257 -7.57 4.80 4.69
N GLU A 258 -6.86 4.14 5.61
CA GLU A 258 -7.17 4.25 7.05
C GLU A 258 -6.92 5.67 7.56
N GLY A 259 -5.83 6.31 7.14
CA GLY A 259 -5.60 7.72 7.42
C GLY A 259 -6.70 8.61 6.85
N THR A 260 -7.13 8.35 5.61
CA THR A 260 -8.23 9.09 4.94
C THR A 260 -9.55 8.90 5.68
N ARG A 261 -9.86 7.69 6.17
CA ARG A 261 -11.03 7.41 7.00
C ARG A 261 -10.99 8.21 8.30
N ALA A 262 -9.84 8.24 8.95
CA ALA A 262 -9.68 9.02 10.18
C ALA A 262 -9.82 10.53 9.94
N LEU A 263 -9.35 11.06 8.81
CA LEU A 263 -9.62 12.44 8.39
C LEU A 263 -11.10 12.66 8.12
N ALA A 264 -11.77 11.74 7.40
CA ALA A 264 -13.20 11.85 7.12
C ALA A 264 -14.03 11.95 8.42
N GLU A 265 -13.71 11.13 9.42
CA GLU A 265 -14.33 11.19 10.75
C GLU A 265 -14.03 12.50 11.47
N ALA A 266 -12.76 12.93 11.51
CA ALA A 266 -12.33 14.13 12.21
C ALA A 266 -12.94 15.42 11.64
N TYR A 267 -13.09 15.49 10.32
CA TYR A 267 -13.64 16.65 9.61
C TYR A 267 -15.14 16.53 9.28
N GLY A 268 -15.80 15.42 9.62
CA GLY A 268 -17.21 15.17 9.30
C GLY A 268 -17.50 15.11 7.80
N LEU A 269 -16.55 14.61 7.00
CA LEU A 269 -16.66 14.50 5.55
C LEU A 269 -17.38 13.22 5.16
N GLN A 270 -18.37 13.32 4.27
CA GLN A 270 -19.15 12.15 3.83
C GLN A 270 -18.46 11.37 2.70
N ASN A 271 -17.89 12.08 1.71
CA ASN A 271 -17.27 11.50 0.54
C ASN A 271 -15.83 12.00 0.44
N VAL A 272 -14.86 11.11 0.61
CA VAL A 272 -13.45 11.46 0.50
C VAL A 272 -12.78 10.51 -0.49
N LEU A 273 -12.14 11.08 -1.49
CA LEU A 273 -11.28 10.35 -2.42
C LEU A 273 -9.82 10.52 -1.97
N MET A 274 -9.19 9.41 -1.69
CA MET A 274 -7.77 9.33 -1.46
C MET A 274 -7.02 9.44 -2.78
N ILE A 275 -6.01 10.30 -2.87
CA ILE A 275 -4.97 10.25 -3.90
C ILE A 275 -3.59 10.25 -3.24
N ASP A 276 -2.89 9.14 -3.33
CA ASP A 276 -1.50 8.97 -2.89
C ASP A 276 -0.58 8.99 -4.10
N VAL A 277 0.14 10.08 -4.30
CA VAL A 277 1.03 10.25 -5.46
C VAL A 277 2.46 9.98 -5.07
N GLY A 278 2.91 8.77 -5.39
CA GLY A 278 4.28 8.35 -5.23
C GLY A 278 5.20 8.76 -6.39
N GLY A 279 6.39 8.16 -6.43
CA GLY A 279 7.31 8.38 -7.56
C GLY A 279 6.83 7.74 -8.86
N THR A 280 6.24 6.53 -8.80
CA THR A 280 5.90 5.72 -9.98
C THR A 280 4.40 5.63 -10.25
N THR A 281 3.59 5.64 -9.21
CA THR A 281 2.15 5.41 -9.27
C THR A 281 1.38 6.45 -8.48
N THR A 282 0.11 6.59 -8.82
CA THR A 282 -0.91 7.21 -8.00
C THR A 282 -1.90 6.14 -7.58
N ASP A 283 -2.07 5.98 -6.27
CA ASP A 283 -3.06 5.09 -5.69
C ASP A 283 -4.30 5.89 -5.31
N VAL A 284 -5.45 5.42 -5.76
CA VAL A 284 -6.75 6.06 -5.58
C VAL A 284 -7.69 5.10 -4.86
N GLY A 285 -8.42 5.61 -3.90
CA GLY A 285 -9.44 4.86 -3.18
C GLY A 285 -10.52 5.78 -2.60
N ALA A 286 -11.63 5.21 -2.16
CA ALA A 286 -12.77 5.96 -1.69
C ALA A 286 -13.13 5.61 -0.24
N VAL A 287 -13.56 6.65 0.49
CA VAL A 287 -14.15 6.55 1.82
C VAL A 287 -15.51 7.22 1.78
N HIS A 288 -16.58 6.46 2.05
CA HIS A 288 -17.96 6.95 2.08
C HIS A 288 -18.53 6.78 3.49
N ASN A 289 -19.03 7.88 4.10
CA ASN A 289 -19.57 7.86 5.47
C ASN A 289 -18.63 7.16 6.46
N SER A 290 -17.34 7.49 6.41
CA SER A 290 -16.27 6.90 7.22
C SER A 290 -16.07 5.38 7.04
N ALA A 291 -16.59 4.79 5.97
CA ALA A 291 -16.36 3.41 5.59
C ALA A 291 -15.44 3.34 4.36
N ILE A 292 -14.41 2.48 4.45
CA ILE A 292 -13.51 2.21 3.33
C ILE A 292 -14.21 1.25 2.37
N ALA A 293 -14.17 1.55 1.07
CA ALA A 293 -14.65 0.64 0.05
C ALA A 293 -13.75 -0.61 -0.02
N THR A 294 -14.34 -1.78 0.18
CA THR A 294 -13.64 -3.07 0.15
C THR A 294 -14.36 -4.07 -0.74
N ASP A 295 -13.59 -4.95 -1.37
CA ASP A 295 -14.09 -6.12 -2.07
C ASP A 295 -13.86 -7.34 -1.19
N ARG A 296 -14.92 -8.00 -0.75
CA ARG A 296 -14.83 -9.19 0.12
C ARG A 296 -13.97 -10.29 -0.50
N ARG A 297 -14.05 -10.45 -1.81
CA ARG A 297 -13.19 -11.31 -2.62
C ARG A 297 -12.37 -10.42 -3.54
N GLY A 298 -11.20 -10.03 -3.04
CA GLY A 298 -10.33 -9.11 -3.75
C GLY A 298 -9.73 -9.69 -5.02
N SER A 299 -8.94 -8.88 -5.69
CA SER A 299 -8.23 -9.27 -6.92
C SER A 299 -6.76 -8.89 -6.87
N VAL A 300 -5.90 -9.76 -7.38
CA VAL A 300 -4.46 -9.55 -7.51
C VAL A 300 -4.06 -9.79 -8.95
N LYS A 301 -3.59 -8.76 -9.65
CA LYS A 301 -3.21 -8.87 -11.07
C LYS A 301 -4.32 -9.46 -11.97
N GLY A 302 -5.56 -9.04 -11.76
CA GLY A 302 -6.71 -9.54 -12.53
C GLY A 302 -7.27 -10.89 -12.07
N VAL A 303 -6.64 -11.53 -11.09
CA VAL A 303 -7.04 -12.84 -10.58
C VAL A 303 -7.77 -12.69 -9.24
N ALA A 304 -8.99 -13.20 -9.14
CA ALA A 304 -9.77 -13.17 -7.91
C ALA A 304 -9.16 -14.07 -6.82
N ILE A 305 -9.21 -13.61 -5.56
CA ILE A 305 -8.69 -14.30 -4.39
C ILE A 305 -9.74 -14.43 -3.29
N SER A 306 -9.50 -15.32 -2.32
CA SER A 306 -10.43 -15.64 -1.22
C SER A 306 -10.42 -14.64 -0.05
N TYR A 307 -9.66 -13.58 -0.12
CA TYR A 307 -9.51 -12.61 0.96
C TYR A 307 -10.05 -11.25 0.59
N GLU A 308 -10.57 -10.55 1.61
CA GLU A 308 -10.98 -9.16 1.48
C GLU A 308 -9.78 -8.28 1.14
N MET A 309 -10.00 -7.33 0.24
CA MET A 309 -9.05 -6.28 -0.09
C MET A 309 -9.75 -4.93 -0.19
N SER A 310 -9.01 -3.88 0.14
CA SER A 310 -9.47 -2.52 -0.13
C SER A 310 -9.55 -2.28 -1.64
N ASN A 311 -10.61 -1.61 -2.05
CA ASN A 311 -10.76 -1.21 -3.44
C ASN A 311 -9.84 -0.01 -3.73
N VAL A 312 -8.58 -0.31 -4.05
CA VAL A 312 -7.57 0.66 -4.43
C VAL A 312 -7.23 0.47 -5.90
N ARG A 313 -7.34 1.55 -6.65
CA ARG A 313 -6.90 1.61 -8.04
C ARG A 313 -5.52 2.23 -8.11
N SER A 314 -4.53 1.52 -8.65
CA SER A 314 -3.19 2.03 -8.90
C SER A 314 -3.03 2.40 -10.37
N THR A 315 -2.65 3.61 -10.65
CA THR A 315 -2.43 4.14 -12.01
C THR A 315 -0.96 4.50 -12.19
N GLY A 316 -0.36 4.15 -13.33
CA GLY A 316 1.05 4.44 -13.66
C GLY A 316 1.30 5.93 -13.96
N VAL A 317 0.93 6.79 -13.02
CA VAL A 317 1.17 8.24 -13.04
C VAL A 317 1.76 8.64 -11.70
N GLY A 318 2.98 9.15 -11.69
CA GLY A 318 3.67 9.58 -10.47
C GLY A 318 4.76 10.59 -10.79
N GLY A 319 5.50 11.03 -9.78
CA GLY A 319 6.55 12.05 -9.93
C GLY A 319 7.67 11.68 -10.90
N SER A 320 7.93 10.39 -11.08
CA SER A 320 8.96 9.84 -11.98
C SER A 320 8.36 9.21 -13.25
N SER A 321 7.06 9.37 -13.53
CA SER A 321 6.46 8.87 -14.78
C SER A 321 7.07 9.56 -15.98
N ILE A 322 7.38 8.75 -17.00
CA ILE A 322 8.00 9.25 -18.23
C ILE A 322 6.98 10.11 -18.99
N ILE A 323 7.37 11.31 -19.33
CA ILE A 323 6.65 12.18 -20.23
C ILE A 323 7.37 12.14 -21.58
N ALA A 324 6.65 11.76 -22.64
CA ALA A 324 7.23 11.56 -23.97
C ALA A 324 6.32 12.15 -25.05
N VAL A 325 6.86 12.31 -26.26
CA VAL A 325 6.10 12.64 -27.45
C VAL A 325 5.86 11.36 -28.25
N LYS A 326 4.59 11.01 -28.48
CA LYS A 326 4.15 9.92 -29.35
C LYS A 326 3.14 10.47 -30.35
N ASP A 327 3.34 10.21 -31.63
CA ASP A 327 2.47 10.66 -32.72
C ASP A 327 2.19 12.17 -32.73
N GLY A 328 3.15 13.00 -32.26
CA GLY A 328 3.03 14.44 -32.17
C GLY A 328 2.28 14.96 -30.94
N GLU A 329 1.90 14.11 -30.01
CA GLU A 329 1.20 14.45 -28.77
C GLU A 329 2.04 14.10 -27.53
N ILE A 330 1.86 14.87 -26.46
CA ILE A 330 2.50 14.57 -25.16
C ILE A 330 1.73 13.44 -24.47
N THR A 331 2.47 12.44 -24.01
CA THR A 331 1.93 11.30 -23.24
C THR A 331 2.61 11.21 -21.87
N VAL A 332 1.89 10.68 -20.86
CA VAL A 332 2.38 10.49 -19.51
C VAL A 332 2.22 9.03 -19.10
N GLY A 333 3.34 8.39 -18.75
CA GLY A 333 3.37 7.00 -18.30
C GLY A 333 2.85 6.00 -19.35
N PRO A 334 2.53 4.76 -18.95
CA PRO A 334 2.65 4.21 -17.57
C PRO A 334 4.09 3.92 -17.11
N GLU A 335 5.06 3.99 -18.00
CA GLU A 335 6.46 3.72 -17.68
C GLU A 335 7.02 4.82 -16.78
N SER A 336 7.96 4.45 -15.91
CA SER A 336 8.60 5.35 -14.96
C SER A 336 10.12 5.16 -14.98
N VAL A 337 10.84 6.25 -14.72
CA VAL A 337 12.30 6.20 -14.52
C VAL A 337 12.68 5.70 -13.12
N GLY A 338 11.70 5.46 -12.25
CA GLY A 338 11.91 4.99 -10.88
C GLY A 338 12.74 5.95 -10.03
N ALA A 339 13.45 5.40 -9.02
CA ALA A 339 14.37 6.14 -8.18
C ALA A 339 15.77 6.29 -8.79
N ALA A 340 16.19 5.31 -9.58
CA ALA A 340 17.45 5.27 -10.30
C ALA A 340 17.22 4.71 -11.73
N PRO A 341 17.60 5.41 -12.79
CA PRO A 341 18.33 6.68 -12.76
C PRO A 341 17.53 7.89 -12.26
N GLY A 342 16.20 7.75 -12.10
CA GLY A 342 15.32 8.80 -11.63
C GLY A 342 15.10 9.96 -12.60
N PRO A 343 14.34 11.00 -12.18
CA PRO A 343 14.23 12.27 -12.87
C PRO A 343 15.60 12.86 -13.24
N ALA A 344 15.68 13.59 -14.35
CA ALA A 344 16.94 14.15 -14.81
C ALA A 344 17.59 15.08 -13.77
N CYS A 345 16.76 15.82 -13.03
CA CYS A 345 17.20 16.73 -11.97
C CYS A 345 17.86 16.03 -10.77
N PHE A 346 17.70 14.71 -10.58
CA PHE A 346 18.38 13.99 -9.50
C PHE A 346 19.87 13.79 -9.74
N GLY A 347 20.33 13.97 -10.97
CA GLY A 347 21.76 13.88 -11.29
C GLY A 347 22.32 12.46 -11.42
N PHE A 348 21.50 11.42 -11.28
CA PHE A 348 21.92 9.99 -11.37
C PHE A 348 21.92 9.42 -12.79
N GLY A 349 21.87 10.29 -13.81
CA GLY A 349 21.93 9.87 -15.21
C GLY A 349 20.58 9.71 -15.90
N GLY A 350 19.48 10.23 -15.33
CA GLY A 350 18.18 10.28 -15.97
C GLY A 350 18.22 11.02 -17.31
N THR A 351 17.60 10.41 -18.34
CA THR A 351 17.57 10.92 -19.72
C THR A 351 16.15 11.08 -20.26
N GLN A 352 15.15 10.83 -19.46
CA GLN A 352 13.74 10.97 -19.78
C GLN A 352 13.13 12.11 -18.96
N ALA A 353 12.22 12.86 -19.58
CA ALA A 353 11.51 13.95 -18.93
C ALA A 353 10.42 13.42 -17.97
N THR A 354 10.26 14.09 -16.82
CA THR A 354 9.26 13.75 -15.81
C THR A 354 8.57 15.01 -15.30
N ILE A 355 7.46 14.86 -14.56
CA ILE A 355 6.78 16.00 -13.92
C ILE A 355 7.65 16.66 -12.84
N THR A 356 8.55 15.91 -12.20
CA THR A 356 9.50 16.47 -11.22
C THR A 356 10.44 17.46 -11.90
N ASP A 357 10.95 17.15 -13.09
CA ASP A 357 11.76 18.06 -13.90
C ASP A 357 10.98 19.32 -14.32
N VAL A 358 9.70 19.13 -14.69
CA VAL A 358 8.80 20.24 -15.04
C VAL A 358 8.57 21.17 -13.85
N ASN A 359 8.21 20.62 -12.69
CA ASN A 359 7.95 21.41 -11.47
C ASN A 359 9.18 22.19 -10.99
N LEU A 360 10.38 21.64 -11.19
CA LEU A 360 11.64 22.34 -10.92
C LEU A 360 11.81 23.55 -11.87
N LEU A 361 11.62 23.36 -13.17
CA LEU A 361 11.82 24.44 -14.16
C LEU A 361 10.67 25.45 -14.17
N LEU A 362 9.48 25.08 -13.73
CA LEU A 362 8.39 26.03 -13.48
C LEU A 362 8.64 26.89 -12.24
N GLY A 363 9.60 26.53 -11.36
CA GLY A 363 9.87 27.21 -10.10
C GLY A 363 8.96 26.78 -8.95
N VAL A 364 8.18 25.71 -9.10
CA VAL A 364 7.34 25.15 -8.02
C VAL A 364 8.22 24.49 -6.95
N LEU A 365 9.21 23.71 -7.38
CA LEU A 365 10.20 23.10 -6.48
C LEU A 365 11.41 23.99 -6.31
N ASP A 366 11.89 24.11 -5.07
CA ASP A 366 13.18 24.72 -4.75
C ASP A 366 14.30 23.69 -4.90
N PRO A 367 15.34 23.97 -5.70
CA PRO A 367 16.42 23.02 -5.91
C PRO A 367 17.25 22.71 -4.65
N GLN A 368 17.17 23.55 -3.62
CA GLN A 368 17.98 23.41 -2.39
C GLN A 368 17.22 22.77 -1.21
N THR A 369 15.88 22.84 -1.22
CA THR A 369 15.05 22.35 -0.10
C THR A 369 14.40 20.99 -0.35
N TYR A 370 14.63 20.39 -1.52
CA TYR A 370 14.03 19.10 -1.86
C TYR A 370 14.43 18.01 -0.85
N LEU A 371 13.46 17.22 -0.39
CA LEU A 371 13.62 16.25 0.70
C LEU A 371 14.23 16.87 1.98
N ASN A 372 13.75 18.03 2.39
CA ASN A 372 14.33 18.81 3.51
C ASN A 372 15.82 19.16 3.33
N GLY A 373 16.25 19.39 2.08
CA GLY A 373 17.64 19.71 1.76
C GLY A 373 18.59 18.51 1.70
N GLU A 374 18.07 17.29 1.80
CA GLU A 374 18.90 16.07 1.68
C GLU A 374 19.33 15.80 0.23
N MET A 375 18.66 16.42 -0.76
CA MET A 375 18.99 16.29 -2.18
C MET A 375 18.89 17.64 -2.89
N ALA A 376 19.99 18.07 -3.53
CA ALA A 376 19.97 19.21 -4.43
C ALA A 376 19.55 18.80 -5.83
N LEU A 377 18.67 19.58 -6.48
CA LEU A 377 18.17 19.31 -7.82
C LEU A 377 18.96 20.11 -8.89
N ASP A 378 19.23 19.48 -10.03
CA ASP A 378 19.98 20.04 -11.15
C ASP A 378 19.02 20.52 -12.27
N ALA A 379 18.73 21.81 -12.30
CA ALA A 379 17.84 22.42 -13.28
C ALA A 379 18.38 22.37 -14.73
N GLU A 380 19.71 22.44 -14.92
CA GLU A 380 20.29 22.42 -16.27
C GLU A 380 20.13 21.04 -16.93
N ARG A 381 20.19 19.96 -16.15
CA ARG A 381 19.88 18.61 -16.66
C ARG A 381 18.42 18.48 -17.09
N SER A 382 17.47 18.95 -16.27
CA SER A 382 16.05 18.97 -16.63
C SER A 382 15.81 19.75 -17.90
N LYS A 383 16.40 20.94 -18.02
CA LYS A 383 16.30 21.78 -19.21
C LYS A 383 16.83 21.08 -20.46
N ALA A 384 18.01 20.47 -20.38
CA ALA A 384 18.60 19.75 -21.52
C ALA A 384 17.72 18.58 -21.96
N VAL A 385 17.21 17.79 -21.01
CA VAL A 385 16.37 16.63 -21.29
C VAL A 385 15.05 17.07 -21.91
N ILE A 386 14.30 18.01 -21.29
CA ILE A 386 12.99 18.45 -21.79
C ILE A 386 13.13 19.12 -23.17
N THR A 387 14.17 19.92 -23.38
CA THR A 387 14.42 20.53 -24.69
C THR A 387 14.57 19.45 -25.76
N LYS A 388 15.43 18.44 -25.51
CA LYS A 388 15.73 17.40 -26.49
C LYS A 388 14.59 16.42 -26.74
N THR A 389 13.86 16.03 -25.65
CA THR A 389 12.88 14.93 -25.74
C THR A 389 11.45 15.39 -25.98
N ILE A 390 11.13 16.67 -25.71
CA ILE A 390 9.77 17.21 -25.82
C ILE A 390 9.73 18.43 -26.74
N ALA A 391 10.48 19.49 -26.44
CA ALA A 391 10.36 20.77 -27.16
C ALA A 391 10.80 20.65 -28.63
N GLU A 392 11.97 20.07 -28.90
CA GLU A 392 12.48 19.87 -30.26
C GLU A 392 11.57 18.95 -31.10
N PRO A 393 11.12 17.78 -30.63
CA PRO A 393 10.20 16.93 -31.39
C PRO A 393 8.85 17.59 -31.74
N LEU A 394 8.35 18.48 -30.87
CA LEU A 394 7.11 19.21 -31.09
C LEU A 394 7.32 20.51 -31.88
N GLY A 395 8.56 20.98 -32.06
CA GLY A 395 8.89 22.25 -32.71
C GLY A 395 8.42 23.48 -31.92
N ILE A 396 8.33 23.39 -30.59
CA ILE A 396 7.87 24.45 -29.69
C ILE A 396 8.98 24.94 -28.75
N GLY A 397 8.76 26.08 -28.10
CA GLY A 397 9.70 26.59 -27.10
C GLY A 397 9.68 25.79 -25.80
N LEU A 398 10.80 25.83 -25.04
CA LEU A 398 10.89 25.14 -23.76
C LEU A 398 9.73 25.51 -22.79
N ASN A 399 9.43 26.81 -22.68
CA ASN A 399 8.37 27.27 -21.77
C ASN A 399 6.97 26.78 -22.20
N GLU A 400 6.72 26.67 -23.48
CA GLU A 400 5.50 26.08 -24.04
C GLU A 400 5.42 24.58 -23.70
N ALA A 401 6.54 23.87 -23.87
CA ALA A 401 6.64 22.46 -23.53
C ALA A 401 6.36 22.22 -22.03
N LEU A 402 6.91 23.04 -21.13
CA LEU A 402 6.68 22.91 -19.67
C LEU A 402 5.18 23.01 -19.32
N ILE A 403 4.47 24.01 -19.89
CA ILE A 403 3.03 24.20 -19.61
C ILE A 403 2.21 23.05 -20.19
N ALA A 404 2.48 22.65 -21.43
CA ALA A 404 1.77 21.54 -22.06
C ALA A 404 1.98 20.19 -21.32
N MET A 405 3.20 19.96 -20.82
CA MET A 405 3.50 18.77 -20.01
C MET A 405 2.74 18.78 -18.67
N GLU A 406 2.69 19.92 -17.98
CA GLU A 406 1.95 20.09 -16.73
C GLU A 406 0.45 19.88 -16.90
N GLU A 407 -0.13 20.47 -17.95
CA GLU A 407 -1.55 20.31 -18.29
C GLU A 407 -1.90 18.85 -18.60
N THR A 408 -1.07 18.19 -19.42
CA THR A 408 -1.26 16.77 -19.76
C THR A 408 -1.14 15.87 -18.52
N TYR A 409 -0.17 16.14 -17.64
CA TYR A 409 -0.02 15.41 -16.39
C TYR A 409 -1.23 15.59 -15.48
N SER A 410 -1.71 16.84 -15.31
CA SER A 410 -2.88 17.15 -14.48
C SER A 410 -4.15 16.49 -15.00
N ALA A 411 -4.35 16.49 -16.32
CA ALA A 411 -5.47 15.80 -16.96
C ALA A 411 -5.40 14.28 -16.77
N ARG A 412 -4.19 13.70 -16.91
CA ARG A 412 -3.98 12.26 -16.68
C ARG A 412 -4.22 11.87 -15.24
N MET A 413 -3.83 12.71 -14.28
CA MET A 413 -4.10 12.51 -12.86
C MET A 413 -5.59 12.62 -12.54
N ALA A 414 -6.30 13.63 -13.08
CA ALA A 414 -7.74 13.74 -12.92
C ALA A 414 -8.47 12.50 -13.45
N GLY A 415 -8.05 11.98 -14.60
CA GLY A 415 -8.59 10.75 -15.18
C GLY A 415 -8.40 9.49 -14.32
N ALA A 416 -7.50 9.52 -13.33
CA ALA A 416 -7.32 8.39 -12.41
C ALA A 416 -8.47 8.25 -11.39
N PHE A 417 -9.19 9.33 -11.09
CA PHE A 417 -10.24 9.34 -10.05
C PHE A 417 -11.55 10.01 -10.45
N ALA A 418 -11.65 10.68 -11.58
CA ALA A 418 -12.85 11.44 -11.97
C ALA A 418 -14.13 10.58 -12.06
N ASP A 419 -14.00 9.32 -12.43
CA ASP A 419 -15.09 8.35 -12.46
C ASP A 419 -15.56 7.84 -11.08
N LEU A 420 -14.81 8.17 -10.02
CA LEU A 420 -15.16 7.88 -8.62
C LEU A 420 -15.84 9.08 -7.94
N VAL A 421 -16.00 10.19 -8.63
CA VAL A 421 -16.68 11.39 -8.13
C VAL A 421 -18.19 11.23 -8.34
N ASP A 422 -18.90 10.80 -7.30
CA ASP A 422 -20.36 10.65 -7.35
C ASP A 422 -21.06 12.01 -7.29
N ASP A 423 -20.60 12.91 -6.42
CA ASP A 423 -21.10 14.27 -6.24
C ASP A 423 -19.94 15.23 -5.98
N ALA A 424 -19.64 16.07 -6.96
CA ALA A 424 -18.52 17.00 -6.93
C ALA A 424 -18.61 18.05 -5.81
N GLU A 425 -19.81 18.42 -5.37
CA GLU A 425 -20.03 19.45 -4.32
C GLU A 425 -19.75 18.91 -2.92
N THR A 426 -19.97 17.61 -2.68
CA THR A 426 -19.77 16.97 -1.37
C THR A 426 -18.48 16.15 -1.30
N THR A 427 -17.82 15.94 -2.43
CA THR A 427 -16.56 15.19 -2.49
C THR A 427 -15.37 16.05 -2.09
N THR A 428 -14.52 15.52 -1.22
CA THR A 428 -13.21 16.10 -0.88
C THR A 428 -12.11 15.16 -1.37
N VAL A 429 -11.09 15.71 -2.03
CA VAL A 429 -9.88 14.96 -2.40
C VAL A 429 -8.87 15.09 -1.27
N ALA A 430 -8.54 13.98 -0.60
CA ALA A 430 -7.42 13.89 0.35
C ALA A 430 -6.14 13.56 -0.42
N ALA A 431 -5.24 14.53 -0.52
CA ALA A 431 -4.04 14.45 -1.35
C ALA A 431 -2.77 14.34 -0.52
N PHE A 432 -1.99 13.29 -0.75
CA PHE A 432 -0.73 13.05 -0.05
C PHE A 432 0.29 12.28 -0.92
N GLY A 433 1.36 11.78 -0.30
CA GLY A 433 2.55 11.35 -1.03
C GLY A 433 3.41 12.55 -1.47
N GLY A 434 4.57 12.27 -2.04
CA GLY A 434 5.52 13.33 -2.44
C GLY A 434 5.02 14.25 -3.56
N GLY A 435 4.16 13.73 -4.47
CA GLY A 435 3.65 14.46 -5.64
C GLY A 435 2.21 14.96 -5.51
N GLY A 436 1.44 14.39 -4.56
CA GLY A 436 0.01 14.68 -4.42
C GLY A 436 -0.32 16.15 -4.22
N PRO A 437 0.25 16.81 -3.21
CA PRO A 437 -0.05 18.20 -2.89
C PRO A 437 0.28 19.20 -4.02
N MET A 438 1.24 18.89 -4.88
CA MET A 438 1.60 19.76 -6.03
C MET A 438 0.56 19.79 -7.12
N SER A 439 -0.11 18.67 -7.38
CA SER A 439 -1.00 18.49 -8.53
C SER A 439 -2.48 18.40 -8.17
N ALA A 440 -2.79 18.22 -6.87
CA ALA A 440 -4.14 17.92 -6.40
C ALA A 440 -5.18 18.95 -6.80
N CYS A 441 -4.91 20.25 -6.60
CA CYS A 441 -5.87 21.31 -6.91
C CYS A 441 -6.17 21.38 -8.42
N SER A 442 -5.16 21.23 -9.28
CA SER A 442 -5.34 21.24 -10.73
C SER A 442 -6.15 20.01 -11.19
N ALA A 443 -5.82 18.83 -10.68
CA ALA A 443 -6.55 17.60 -11.00
C ALA A 443 -7.99 17.62 -10.45
N ALA A 444 -8.20 18.10 -9.22
CA ALA A 444 -9.53 18.24 -8.62
C ALA A 444 -10.42 19.17 -9.44
N ARG A 445 -9.90 20.34 -9.85
CA ARG A 445 -10.63 21.30 -10.72
C ARG A 445 -11.03 20.67 -12.05
N ILE A 446 -10.15 19.87 -12.69
CA ILE A 446 -10.47 19.16 -13.93
C ILE A 446 -11.58 18.13 -13.69
N ALA A 447 -11.56 17.44 -12.56
CA ALA A 447 -12.60 16.48 -12.15
C ALA A 447 -13.88 17.14 -11.59
N GLY A 448 -13.95 18.48 -11.52
CA GLY A 448 -15.08 19.23 -10.99
C GLY A 448 -15.15 19.31 -9.47
N VAL A 449 -14.20 18.76 -8.75
CA VAL A 449 -14.16 18.76 -7.28
C VAL A 449 -13.57 20.07 -6.75
N ARG A 450 -14.23 20.67 -5.76
CA ARG A 450 -13.89 22.00 -5.22
C ARG A 450 -13.11 21.96 -3.91
N HIS A 451 -13.01 20.81 -3.27
CA HIS A 451 -12.39 20.67 -1.96
C HIS A 451 -11.20 19.71 -2.02
N VAL A 452 -10.06 20.18 -1.54
CA VAL A 452 -8.84 19.36 -1.39
C VAL A 452 -8.34 19.51 0.04
N LEU A 453 -8.04 18.38 0.68
CA LEU A 453 -7.45 18.31 2.00
C LEU A 453 -6.04 17.73 1.88
N VAL A 454 -5.03 18.49 2.28
CA VAL A 454 -3.64 18.02 2.35
C VAL A 454 -3.25 17.88 3.81
N PRO A 455 -3.10 16.65 4.33
CA PRO A 455 -2.72 16.47 5.72
C PRO A 455 -1.30 17.00 5.98
N ARG A 456 -1.05 17.54 7.17
CA ARG A 456 0.29 18.03 7.55
C ARG A 456 1.38 16.94 7.46
N LEU A 457 0.97 15.68 7.61
CA LEU A 457 1.81 14.51 7.47
C LEU A 457 1.79 13.92 6.04
N ALA A 458 1.40 14.70 5.03
CA ALA A 458 1.20 14.24 3.66
C ALA A 458 2.34 13.38 3.11
N ALA A 459 3.58 13.73 3.44
CA ALA A 459 4.74 12.99 2.96
C ALA A 459 4.87 11.55 3.51
N VAL A 460 4.27 11.27 4.68
CA VAL A 460 4.35 9.98 5.40
C VAL A 460 2.95 9.47 5.80
N PHE A 461 1.94 9.87 5.06
CA PHE A 461 0.55 9.70 5.48
C PHE A 461 0.11 8.23 5.51
N SER A 462 0.60 7.38 4.60
CA SER A 462 0.34 5.95 4.63
C SER A 462 0.90 5.30 5.90
N ALA A 463 2.12 5.66 6.33
CA ALA A 463 2.67 5.22 7.61
C ALA A 463 1.87 5.75 8.81
N PHE A 464 1.39 6.99 8.74
CA PHE A 464 0.50 7.55 9.76
C PHE A 464 -0.82 6.78 9.85
N GLY A 465 -1.45 6.46 8.72
CA GLY A 465 -2.71 5.72 8.67
C GLY A 465 -2.62 4.32 9.28
N ILE A 466 -1.47 3.65 9.21
CA ILE A 466 -1.23 2.37 9.88
C ILE A 466 -1.46 2.48 11.41
N SER A 467 -1.33 3.67 12.00
CA SER A 467 -1.54 3.89 13.42
C SER A 467 -2.97 3.64 13.91
N PHE A 468 -3.93 3.57 12.99
CA PHE A 468 -5.35 3.28 13.27
C PHE A 468 -5.69 1.78 13.17
N SER A 469 -4.70 0.90 12.96
CA SER A 469 -4.93 -0.54 12.88
C SER A 469 -4.97 -1.20 14.23
N ASP A 470 -5.85 -2.20 14.35
CA ASP A 470 -5.98 -3.10 15.50
C ASP A 470 -5.38 -4.47 15.20
N ILE A 471 -5.16 -5.29 16.23
CA ILE A 471 -4.84 -6.70 16.04
C ILE A 471 -6.16 -7.44 15.80
N ALA A 472 -6.34 -8.04 14.63
CA ALA A 472 -7.55 -8.78 14.32
C ALA A 472 -7.29 -10.05 13.51
N GLN A 473 -8.14 -11.04 13.72
CA GLN A 473 -8.19 -12.29 12.97
C GLN A 473 -9.63 -12.57 12.53
N THR A 474 -9.80 -13.01 11.29
CA THR A 474 -11.11 -13.35 10.71
C THR A 474 -11.14 -14.83 10.36
N TYR A 475 -12.24 -15.48 10.72
CA TYR A 475 -12.53 -16.89 10.47
C TYR A 475 -13.82 -17.01 9.69
N GLU A 476 -13.87 -17.91 8.75
CA GLU A 476 -15.06 -18.19 7.96
C GLU A 476 -15.33 -19.70 7.89
N THR A 477 -16.60 -20.10 7.86
CA THR A 477 -17.01 -21.49 7.61
C THR A 477 -18.34 -21.52 6.88
N ASN A 478 -18.48 -22.46 5.95
CA ASN A 478 -19.73 -22.67 5.24
C ASN A 478 -20.74 -23.37 6.15
N ILE A 479 -21.92 -22.80 6.30
CA ILE A 479 -23.03 -23.32 7.11
C ILE A 479 -24.27 -23.68 6.29
N THR A 480 -24.18 -23.64 4.97
CA THR A 480 -25.29 -23.93 4.06
C THR A 480 -25.91 -25.30 4.36
N GLY A 481 -27.20 -25.33 4.63
CA GLY A 481 -27.95 -26.57 4.90
C GLY A 481 -27.62 -27.27 6.23
N LYS A 482 -26.83 -26.64 7.12
CA LYS A 482 -26.51 -27.20 8.45
C LYS A 482 -27.66 -27.01 9.43
N SER A 483 -27.82 -27.96 10.35
CA SER A 483 -28.75 -27.83 11.47
C SER A 483 -28.25 -26.78 12.48
N THR A 484 -29.14 -26.35 13.37
CA THR A 484 -28.78 -25.38 14.43
C THR A 484 -27.65 -25.91 15.30
N GLU A 485 -27.69 -27.19 15.65
CA GLU A 485 -26.65 -27.86 16.43
C GLU A 485 -25.29 -27.84 15.71
N GLN A 486 -25.27 -28.10 14.41
CA GLN A 486 -24.06 -28.06 13.59
C GLN A 486 -23.51 -26.64 13.44
N VAL A 487 -24.38 -25.64 13.39
CA VAL A 487 -23.97 -24.21 13.39
C VAL A 487 -23.36 -23.84 14.74
N ASP A 488 -23.94 -24.30 15.86
CA ASP A 488 -23.40 -24.04 17.19
C ASP A 488 -22.04 -24.74 17.41
N GLU A 489 -21.88 -25.96 16.90
CA GLU A 489 -20.57 -26.65 16.88
C GLU A 489 -19.54 -25.86 16.04
N ALA A 490 -19.94 -25.32 14.90
CA ALA A 490 -19.08 -24.49 14.07
C ALA A 490 -18.64 -23.21 14.79
N LYS A 491 -19.57 -22.53 15.48
CA LYS A 491 -19.23 -21.35 16.32
C LYS A 491 -18.22 -21.69 17.40
N GLN A 492 -18.43 -22.77 18.15
CA GLN A 492 -17.50 -23.22 19.19
C GLN A 492 -16.11 -23.51 18.63
N ALA A 493 -16.03 -24.15 17.45
CA ALA A 493 -14.76 -24.43 16.78
C ALA A 493 -14.05 -23.14 16.35
N MET A 494 -14.81 -22.16 15.83
CA MET A 494 -14.26 -20.85 15.44
C MET A 494 -13.78 -20.06 16.65
N GLU A 495 -14.52 -20.04 17.75
CA GLU A 495 -14.07 -19.40 19.01
C GLU A 495 -12.81 -20.06 19.58
N ALA A 496 -12.73 -21.40 19.54
CA ALA A 496 -11.53 -22.12 19.98
C ALA A 496 -10.31 -21.79 19.12
N ASN A 497 -10.50 -21.63 17.80
CA ASN A 497 -9.45 -21.18 16.90
C ASN A 497 -9.04 -19.72 17.21
N ALA A 498 -10.02 -18.83 17.38
CA ALA A 498 -9.79 -17.44 17.72
C ALA A 498 -9.04 -17.30 19.06
N SER A 499 -9.46 -18.05 20.07
CA SER A 499 -8.80 -18.07 21.40
C SER A 499 -7.33 -18.48 21.28
N ARG A 500 -7.04 -19.56 20.56
CA ARG A 500 -5.67 -20.02 20.34
C ARG A 500 -4.83 -18.98 19.58
N ASP A 501 -5.38 -18.40 18.54
CA ASP A 501 -4.65 -17.48 17.67
C ASP A 501 -4.44 -16.12 18.34
N MET A 502 -5.44 -15.59 19.06
CA MET A 502 -5.30 -14.36 19.83
C MET A 502 -4.34 -14.55 21.03
N PHE A 503 -4.34 -15.72 21.66
CA PHE A 503 -3.34 -16.05 22.68
C PHE A 503 -1.91 -16.05 22.11
N GLN A 504 -1.72 -16.52 20.88
CA GLN A 504 -0.43 -16.44 20.19
C GLN A 504 -0.06 -15.00 19.78
N GLU A 505 -1.06 -14.12 19.56
CA GLU A 505 -0.85 -12.67 19.44
C GLU A 505 -0.49 -12.02 20.79
N GLY A 506 -0.68 -12.71 21.91
CA GLY A 506 -0.37 -12.26 23.26
C GLY A 506 -1.56 -11.67 24.01
N HIS A 507 -2.78 -11.99 23.59
CA HIS A 507 -4.03 -11.45 24.14
C HIS A 507 -5.03 -12.58 24.44
N ASP A 508 -5.77 -12.44 25.55
CA ASP A 508 -6.87 -13.35 25.84
C ASP A 508 -8.10 -12.99 24.98
N LEU A 509 -8.86 -14.00 24.57
CA LEU A 509 -10.06 -13.77 23.74
C LEU A 509 -11.11 -12.93 24.49
N SER A 510 -11.16 -13.00 25.82
CA SER A 510 -12.03 -12.17 26.66
C SER A 510 -11.76 -10.67 26.58
N ASP A 511 -10.54 -10.28 26.15
CA ASP A 511 -10.15 -8.89 25.96
C ASP A 511 -10.43 -8.41 24.53
N CYS A 512 -10.96 -9.30 23.68
CA CYS A 512 -11.26 -9.04 22.28
C CYS A 512 -12.74 -8.75 22.07
N GLN A 513 -13.03 -7.86 21.12
CA GLN A 513 -14.35 -7.69 20.56
C GLN A 513 -14.60 -8.79 19.53
N LEU A 514 -15.75 -9.50 19.66
CA LEU A 514 -16.16 -10.56 18.75
C LEU A 514 -17.33 -10.08 17.90
N GLU A 515 -17.16 -10.08 16.59
CA GLU A 515 -18.19 -9.72 15.62
C GLU A 515 -18.59 -10.96 14.82
N TRP A 516 -19.86 -11.35 14.93
CA TRP A 516 -20.45 -12.46 14.21
C TRP A 516 -21.34 -11.98 13.08
N ASN A 517 -21.12 -12.51 11.88
CA ASN A 517 -21.93 -12.23 10.71
C ASN A 517 -22.28 -13.51 9.96
N VAL A 518 -23.45 -13.53 9.32
CA VAL A 518 -23.81 -14.52 8.31
C VAL A 518 -23.90 -13.81 6.96
N ILE A 519 -23.11 -14.26 6.01
CA ILE A 519 -22.95 -13.63 4.70
C ILE A 519 -23.46 -14.63 3.66
N THR A 520 -24.36 -14.17 2.77
CA THR A 520 -24.80 -14.98 1.64
C THR A 520 -23.90 -14.70 0.43
N GLU A 521 -23.24 -15.72 -0.08
CA GLU A 521 -22.36 -15.67 -1.24
C GLU A 521 -22.64 -16.87 -2.15
N ASP A 522 -22.90 -16.65 -3.43
CA ASP A 522 -23.18 -17.70 -4.43
C ASP A 522 -24.29 -18.71 -4.00
N LYS A 523 -25.31 -18.22 -3.28
CA LYS A 523 -26.40 -19.00 -2.67
C LYS A 523 -25.97 -19.87 -1.48
N GLU A 524 -24.78 -19.73 -1.00
CA GLU A 524 -24.26 -20.36 0.20
C GLU A 524 -24.25 -19.40 1.38
N GLU A 525 -24.41 -19.92 2.59
CA GLU A 525 -24.36 -19.18 3.84
C GLU A 525 -23.00 -19.40 4.50
N ILE A 526 -22.25 -18.29 4.66
CA ILE A 526 -20.94 -18.29 5.29
C ILE A 526 -21.05 -17.62 6.65
N LEU A 527 -20.76 -18.36 7.72
CA LEU A 527 -20.61 -17.82 9.06
C LEU A 527 -19.21 -17.21 9.17
N SER A 528 -19.14 -15.97 9.59
CA SER A 528 -17.88 -15.22 9.80
C SER A 528 -17.77 -14.78 11.26
N LEU A 529 -16.58 -14.94 11.85
CA LEU A 529 -16.18 -14.41 13.13
C LEU A 529 -14.96 -13.50 12.93
N LYS A 530 -15.06 -12.25 13.34
CA LYS A 530 -13.91 -11.35 13.47
C LYS A 530 -13.63 -11.14 14.96
N ALA A 531 -12.41 -11.49 15.40
CA ALA A 531 -11.91 -11.22 16.75
C ALA A 531 -10.91 -10.06 16.68
N THR A 532 -11.18 -8.98 17.41
CA THR A 532 -10.38 -7.73 17.37
C THR A 532 -9.92 -7.35 18.76
N PHE A 533 -8.62 -7.18 18.94
CA PHE A 533 -8.02 -6.56 20.12
C PHE A 533 -7.66 -5.10 19.77
N ALA A 534 -8.32 -4.15 20.42
CA ALA A 534 -8.12 -2.73 20.17
C ALA A 534 -6.76 -2.25 20.66
N LEU A 535 -6.04 -1.55 19.79
CA LEU A 535 -4.79 -0.86 20.10
C LEU A 535 -5.05 0.64 20.31
N PRO A 536 -4.15 1.36 21.02
CA PRO A 536 -4.26 2.82 21.09
C PRO A 536 -4.15 3.45 19.70
N HIS A 537 -5.09 4.34 19.38
CA HIS A 537 -5.10 5.14 18.16
C HIS A 537 -4.73 6.60 18.46
N PRO A 538 -4.11 7.31 17.53
CA PRO A 538 -3.93 8.75 17.64
C PRO A 538 -5.27 9.48 17.50
N THR A 539 -5.32 10.70 18.02
CA THR A 539 -6.48 11.58 17.83
C THR A 539 -6.12 12.66 16.80
N ILE A 540 -7.03 12.88 15.85
CA ILE A 540 -6.96 13.99 14.91
C ILE A 540 -7.97 15.04 15.37
N GLU A 541 -7.49 16.25 15.68
CA GLU A 541 -8.36 17.38 16.00
C GLU A 541 -8.86 18.01 14.69
N GLY A 542 -9.98 17.52 14.18
CA GLY A 542 -10.62 18.06 12.97
C GLY A 542 -11.26 19.44 13.21
N GLY A 543 -11.60 20.08 12.10
CA GLY A 543 -12.31 21.37 12.09
C GLY A 543 -11.40 22.57 11.84
N SER A 544 -12.05 23.69 11.55
CA SER A 544 -11.37 24.99 11.39
C SER A 544 -11.58 25.81 12.67
N PRO A 545 -10.53 26.45 13.20
CA PRO A 545 -10.68 27.34 14.33
C PRO A 545 -11.66 28.50 14.04
N ASP A 546 -12.40 28.93 15.05
CA ASP A 546 -13.33 30.07 14.94
C ASP A 546 -12.60 31.39 14.61
N ARG A 547 -11.37 31.50 15.07
CA ARG A 547 -10.53 32.69 14.81
C ARG A 547 -9.72 32.48 13.53
N LYS A 548 -9.96 33.36 12.55
CA LYS A 548 -9.15 33.42 11.33
C LYS A 548 -8.10 34.53 11.44
N SER A 549 -6.92 34.28 10.87
CA SER A 549 -5.81 35.22 10.74
C SER A 549 -5.23 35.12 9.33
N ASP A 550 -4.51 36.14 8.88
CA ASP A 550 -3.80 36.06 7.62
C ASP A 550 -2.57 35.13 7.78
N ALA A 551 -2.34 34.27 6.81
CA ALA A 551 -1.13 33.45 6.76
C ALA A 551 0.11 34.33 6.54
N VAL A 552 1.22 33.99 7.22
CA VAL A 552 2.47 34.75 7.17
C VAL A 552 3.42 34.13 6.16
N PRO A 553 3.75 34.85 5.04
CA PRO A 553 4.69 34.32 4.06
C PRO A 553 6.12 34.32 4.61
N ALA A 554 6.86 33.25 4.40
CA ALA A 554 8.28 33.15 4.71
C ALA A 554 9.15 33.81 3.63
N GLY A 555 8.61 34.02 2.44
CA GLY A 555 9.30 34.63 1.31
C GLY A 555 8.47 34.63 0.05
N THR A 556 9.13 34.78 -1.07
CA THR A 556 8.52 34.75 -2.40
C THR A 556 9.34 33.90 -3.35
N ARG A 557 8.68 33.37 -4.40
CA ARG A 557 9.31 32.56 -5.45
C ARG A 557 8.71 32.91 -6.81
N ASP A 558 9.57 32.99 -7.81
CA ASP A 558 9.14 33.19 -9.19
C ASP A 558 8.67 31.85 -9.79
N VAL A 559 7.41 31.78 -10.16
CA VAL A 559 6.77 30.58 -10.72
C VAL A 559 6.19 30.91 -12.09
N ARG A 560 6.51 30.09 -13.07
CA ARG A 560 5.98 30.24 -14.42
C ARG A 560 4.51 29.77 -14.44
N SER A 561 3.61 30.68 -14.83
CA SER A 561 2.18 30.45 -14.92
C SER A 561 1.67 30.27 -16.35
N SER A 562 2.48 30.66 -17.33
CA SER A 562 2.20 30.40 -18.78
C SER A 562 3.51 30.42 -19.58
N ALA A 563 3.44 30.13 -20.87
CA ALA A 563 4.62 30.18 -21.73
C ALA A 563 5.33 31.55 -21.72
N THR A 564 4.59 32.63 -21.48
CA THR A 564 5.09 34.02 -21.54
C THR A 564 5.09 34.75 -20.20
N GLN A 565 4.48 34.18 -19.15
CA GLN A 565 4.30 34.85 -17.86
C GLN A 565 4.99 34.10 -16.72
N VAL A 566 5.65 34.87 -15.87
CA VAL A 566 6.19 34.44 -14.58
C VAL A 566 5.54 35.29 -13.50
N ASP A 567 4.98 34.68 -12.49
CA ASP A 567 4.35 35.34 -11.35
C ASP A 567 5.26 35.17 -10.12
N THR A 568 5.45 36.23 -9.34
CA THR A 568 6.13 36.13 -8.03
C THR A 568 5.08 35.73 -6.98
N LEU A 569 5.16 34.49 -6.48
CA LEU A 569 4.21 33.90 -5.54
C LEU A 569 4.72 33.99 -4.10
N ALA A 570 3.79 34.16 -3.14
CA ALA A 570 4.10 33.98 -1.73
C ALA A 570 4.43 32.50 -1.44
N VAL A 571 5.43 32.27 -0.60
CA VAL A 571 5.82 30.96 -0.08
C VAL A 571 5.53 30.92 1.41
N TYR A 572 4.75 29.96 1.84
CA TYR A 572 4.39 29.73 3.23
C TYR A 572 5.07 28.47 3.74
N GLN A 573 5.71 28.53 4.92
CA GLN A 573 6.15 27.33 5.62
C GLN A 573 5.00 26.83 6.48
N LEU A 574 4.56 25.60 6.26
CA LEU A 574 3.37 25.05 6.93
C LEU A 574 3.53 25.03 8.45
N GLU A 575 4.72 24.65 8.93
CA GLU A 575 5.00 24.54 10.37
C GLU A 575 5.02 25.89 11.10
N ASP A 576 5.16 26.99 10.36
CA ASP A 576 5.17 28.35 10.90
C ASP A 576 3.76 28.99 10.90
N GLN A 577 2.75 28.31 10.36
CA GLN A 577 1.41 28.85 10.30
C GLN A 577 0.59 28.49 11.54
N GLU A 578 -0.10 29.48 12.08
CA GLU A 578 -1.04 29.28 13.19
C GLU A 578 -2.32 28.59 12.68
N PRO A 579 -2.97 27.73 13.48
CA PRO A 579 -4.32 27.23 13.18
C PRO A 579 -5.31 28.38 12.91
N GLY A 580 -6.06 28.30 11.83
CA GLY A 580 -6.95 29.36 11.34
C GLY A 580 -6.31 30.39 10.43
N ALA A 581 -5.01 30.26 10.13
CA ALA A 581 -4.37 31.09 9.13
C ALA A 581 -4.97 30.83 7.74
N THR A 582 -5.18 31.90 6.95
CA THR A 582 -5.79 31.83 5.61
C THR A 582 -4.99 32.64 4.60
N ALA A 583 -4.98 32.20 3.36
CA ALA A 583 -4.38 32.92 2.25
C ALA A 583 -5.12 32.64 0.94
N GLN A 584 -4.94 33.52 -0.05
CA GLN A 584 -5.47 33.34 -1.40
C GLN A 584 -4.36 32.87 -2.35
N GLY A 585 -4.67 31.92 -3.21
CA GLY A 585 -3.80 31.56 -4.33
C GLY A 585 -3.77 32.64 -5.43
N PRO A 586 -2.70 32.69 -6.26
CA PRO A 586 -1.70 31.64 -6.37
C PRO A 586 -0.60 31.73 -5.29
N ALA A 587 -0.22 30.60 -4.71
CA ALA A 587 0.78 30.51 -3.66
C ALA A 587 1.47 29.13 -3.66
N ILE A 588 2.59 29.05 -2.95
CA ILE A 588 3.27 27.78 -2.62
C ILE A 588 3.23 27.58 -1.11
N VAL A 589 2.97 26.36 -0.67
CA VAL A 589 3.10 25.95 0.73
C VAL A 589 4.12 24.84 0.81
N GLU A 590 5.17 25.04 1.60
CA GLU A 590 6.17 24.03 1.88
C GLU A 590 5.92 23.41 3.25
N GLY A 591 5.79 22.10 3.27
CA GLY A 591 5.77 21.28 4.48
C GLY A 591 6.97 20.34 4.52
N PRO A 592 7.20 19.67 5.64
CA PRO A 592 8.28 18.70 5.73
C PRO A 592 8.14 17.59 4.67
N PHE A 593 9.13 17.51 3.78
CA PHE A 593 9.21 16.55 2.67
C PHE A 593 8.11 16.66 1.58
N PHE A 594 7.34 17.75 1.53
CA PHE A 594 6.40 18.00 0.45
C PHE A 594 6.25 19.48 0.11
N THR A 595 5.78 19.74 -1.10
CA THR A 595 5.40 21.08 -1.58
C THR A 595 3.96 21.00 -2.07
N ALA A 596 3.11 21.93 -1.63
CA ALA A 596 1.75 22.09 -2.14
C ALA A 596 1.66 23.36 -2.99
N ARG A 597 0.95 23.25 -4.12
CA ARG A 597 0.64 24.36 -5.01
C ARG A 597 -0.82 24.79 -4.85
N VAL A 598 -1.03 26.04 -4.51
CA VAL A 598 -2.36 26.66 -4.42
C VAL A 598 -2.59 27.50 -5.69
N PRO A 599 -3.40 27.05 -6.65
CA PRO A 599 -3.60 27.79 -7.90
C PRO A 599 -4.44 29.05 -7.68
N ARG A 600 -4.47 29.92 -8.71
CA ARG A 600 -5.33 31.11 -8.71
C ARG A 600 -6.81 30.73 -8.57
N GLY A 601 -7.50 31.44 -7.66
CA GLY A 601 -8.92 31.20 -7.35
C GLY A 601 -9.16 30.17 -6.26
N TRP A 602 -8.11 29.56 -5.73
CA TRP A 602 -8.18 28.72 -4.54
C TRP A 602 -7.89 29.51 -3.27
N THR A 603 -8.59 29.15 -2.21
CA THR A 603 -8.34 29.63 -0.85
C THR A 603 -7.64 28.53 -0.05
N LEU A 604 -6.68 28.91 0.76
CA LEU A 604 -5.98 28.05 1.72
C LEU A 604 -6.43 28.43 3.12
N ASP A 605 -6.87 27.45 3.91
CA ASP A 605 -7.14 27.57 5.35
C ASP A 605 -6.31 26.51 6.11
N ILE A 606 -5.72 26.88 7.24
CA ILE A 606 -5.00 25.97 8.14
C ILE A 606 -5.97 25.46 9.20
N SER A 607 -6.17 24.17 9.29
CA SER A 607 -7.06 23.53 10.26
C SER A 607 -6.50 23.55 11.69
N ALA A 608 -7.30 23.12 12.66
CA ALA A 608 -6.85 22.93 14.04
C ALA A 608 -5.71 21.92 14.18
N ALA A 609 -5.69 20.89 13.31
CA ALA A 609 -4.62 19.89 13.25
C ALA A 609 -3.38 20.35 12.47
N GLY A 610 -3.43 21.52 11.82
CA GLY A 610 -2.38 22.01 10.94
C GLY A 610 -2.44 21.45 9.51
N ASP A 611 -3.56 20.86 9.11
CA ASP A 611 -3.77 20.38 7.74
C ASP A 611 -4.17 21.54 6.82
N LEU A 612 -3.86 21.43 5.51
CA LEU A 612 -4.27 22.41 4.51
C LEU A 612 -5.67 22.07 3.98
N GLN A 613 -6.61 22.94 4.21
CA GLN A 613 -7.94 22.91 3.59
C GLN A 613 -7.95 23.87 2.40
N LEU A 614 -8.09 23.34 1.20
CA LEU A 614 -8.03 24.11 -0.04
C LEU A 614 -9.41 24.09 -0.69
N THR A 615 -9.93 25.28 -1.02
CA THR A 615 -11.27 25.42 -1.60
C THR A 615 -11.21 26.24 -2.87
N ASP A 616 -11.78 25.73 -3.98
CA ASP A 616 -11.93 26.47 -5.24
C ASP A 616 -13.13 27.44 -5.14
N ALA A 617 -12.87 28.71 -5.40
CA ALA A 617 -13.91 29.74 -5.38
C ALA A 617 -14.82 29.75 -6.62
N LYS A 618 -14.47 28.96 -7.69
CA LYS A 618 -15.21 28.96 -8.96
C LYS A 618 -16.38 28.00 -8.99
#